data_6c3b79313fe3f87173feca34c1ec9af3
#
_entry.id   6c3b79313fe3f87173feca34c1ec9af3
#
_cell.length_a   1.000
_cell.length_b   1.000
_cell.length_c   1.000
_cell.angle_alpha   90.00
_cell.angle_beta   90.00
_cell.angle_gamma   90.00
#
_symmetry.space_group_name_H-M   'P 1'
#
loop_
_entity.id
_entity.type
_entity.pdbx_description
1 polymer ?
#
loop_
_entity_poly.entity_id
_entity_poly.type
_entity_poly.pdbx_seq_one_letter_code
_entity_poly.pdbx_strand_id
1 'polypeptide(L)'
;MNTEALLQAITVTAELIGTELSTAARVAMVEDLENYPELAVMNSLRRCRREVKGKLTMADILTRLDDGRPGAEEAWGLFPKDEAGSAAVTTEMQLAMSAAWPLIQDGDRIAGRMAFREKYDAIVARNRADGIPVKWEVTLGTDHG
;
A
#
# COMPACT_ATOMS: atom_id res chain seq x y z
N MET A 1 -18.31 -6.45 4.79
CA MET A 1 -18.35 -6.21 3.32
C MET A 1 -19.42 -7.11 2.68
N ASN A 2 -20.11 -6.59 1.70
CA ASN A 2 -21.07 -7.38 0.92
C ASN A 2 -20.31 -8.22 -0.12
N THR A 3 -20.18 -9.52 0.13
CA THR A 3 -19.41 -10.42 -0.74
C THR A 3 -20.06 -10.61 -2.12
N GLU A 4 -21.37 -10.53 -2.19
CA GLU A 4 -22.09 -10.64 -3.47
C GLU A 4 -21.84 -9.44 -4.37
N ALA A 5 -21.87 -8.24 -3.80
CA ALA A 5 -21.55 -7.03 -4.54
C ALA A 5 -20.08 -7.01 -4.99
N LEU A 6 -19.19 -7.51 -4.14
CA LEU A 6 -17.78 -7.63 -4.49
C LEU A 6 -17.56 -8.62 -5.63
N LEU A 7 -18.22 -9.78 -5.57
CA LEU A 7 -18.14 -10.78 -6.63
C LEU A 7 -18.62 -10.20 -7.96
N GLN A 8 -19.71 -9.46 -7.95
CA GLN A 8 -20.25 -8.80 -9.14
C GLN A 8 -19.27 -7.76 -9.69
N ALA A 9 -18.69 -6.95 -8.81
CA ALA A 9 -17.73 -5.92 -9.21
C ALA A 9 -16.48 -6.53 -9.86
N ILE A 10 -15.98 -7.63 -9.32
CA ILE A 10 -14.84 -8.37 -9.91
C ILE A 10 -15.21 -8.90 -11.27
N THR A 11 -16.40 -9.50 -11.40
CA THR A 11 -16.87 -10.05 -12.67
C THR A 11 -16.95 -8.97 -13.75
N VAL A 12 -17.57 -7.84 -13.43
CA VAL A 12 -17.71 -6.72 -14.39
C VAL A 12 -16.34 -6.16 -14.76
N THR A 13 -15.47 -5.98 -13.78
CA THR A 13 -14.13 -5.45 -14.03
C THR A 13 -13.34 -6.37 -14.97
N ALA A 14 -13.39 -7.67 -14.72
CA ALA A 14 -12.72 -8.66 -15.57
C ALA A 14 -13.28 -8.63 -17.00
N GLU A 15 -14.58 -8.57 -17.15
CA GLU A 15 -15.22 -8.48 -18.47
C GLU A 15 -14.79 -7.24 -19.24
N LEU A 16 -14.74 -6.10 -18.57
CA LEU A 16 -14.35 -4.84 -19.20
C LEU A 16 -12.89 -4.83 -19.64
N ILE A 17 -12.03 -5.52 -18.89
CA ILE A 17 -10.61 -5.67 -19.24
C ILE A 17 -10.41 -6.70 -20.34
N GLY A 18 -11.33 -7.65 -20.47
CA GLY A 18 -11.23 -8.75 -21.44
C GLY A 18 -10.70 -10.05 -20.84
N THR A 19 -10.71 -10.17 -19.51
CA THR A 19 -10.27 -11.37 -18.82
C THR A 19 -11.45 -12.28 -18.50
N GLU A 20 -11.30 -13.57 -18.76
CA GLU A 20 -12.24 -14.57 -18.29
C GLU A 20 -11.71 -15.17 -17.00
N LEU A 21 -12.50 -15.06 -15.94
CA LEU A 21 -12.18 -15.65 -14.63
C LEU A 21 -13.15 -16.79 -14.35
N SER A 22 -12.60 -17.94 -13.93
CA SER A 22 -13.43 -19.04 -13.47
C SER A 22 -14.19 -18.65 -12.21
N THR A 23 -15.27 -19.36 -11.89
CA THR A 23 -15.99 -19.14 -10.65
C THR A 23 -15.07 -19.33 -9.44
N ALA A 24 -14.21 -20.36 -9.48
CA ALA A 24 -13.26 -20.61 -8.40
C ALA A 24 -12.28 -19.45 -8.21
N ALA A 25 -11.75 -18.89 -9.30
CA ALA A 25 -10.85 -17.74 -9.22
C ALA A 25 -11.53 -16.51 -8.63
N ARG A 26 -12.77 -16.24 -9.02
CA ARG A 26 -13.54 -15.12 -8.49
C ARG A 26 -13.81 -15.25 -6.99
N VAL A 27 -14.17 -16.45 -6.56
CA VAL A 27 -14.40 -16.73 -5.13
C VAL A 27 -13.11 -16.54 -4.32
N ALA A 28 -11.99 -17.01 -4.84
CA ALA A 28 -10.68 -16.83 -4.20
C ALA A 28 -10.34 -15.34 -4.07
N MET A 29 -10.60 -14.55 -5.09
CA MET A 29 -10.38 -13.10 -5.04
C MET A 29 -11.25 -12.43 -3.97
N VAL A 30 -12.52 -12.84 -3.86
CA VAL A 30 -13.42 -12.33 -2.82
C VAL A 30 -12.87 -12.65 -1.43
N GLU A 31 -12.42 -13.87 -1.20
CA GLU A 31 -11.84 -14.28 0.08
C GLU A 31 -10.62 -13.43 0.45
N ASP A 32 -9.77 -13.15 -0.53
CA ASP A 32 -8.57 -12.34 -0.30
C ASP A 32 -8.88 -10.87 -0.03
N LEU A 33 -9.98 -10.36 -0.56
CA LEU A 33 -10.32 -8.94 -0.51
C LEU A 33 -11.33 -8.58 0.58
N GLU A 34 -12.04 -9.56 1.14
CA GLU A 34 -13.15 -9.28 2.06
C GLU A 34 -12.74 -8.61 3.37
N ASN A 35 -11.46 -8.71 3.74
CA ASN A 35 -10.93 -8.08 4.96
C ASN A 35 -10.47 -6.64 4.75
N TYR A 36 -10.47 -6.15 3.52
CA TYR A 36 -10.15 -4.75 3.22
C TYR A 36 -11.42 -3.90 3.24
N PRO A 37 -11.29 -2.58 3.48
CA PRO A 37 -12.45 -1.70 3.41
C PRO A 37 -13.11 -1.76 2.03
N GLU A 38 -14.44 -1.89 2.02
CA GLU A 38 -15.19 -2.06 0.77
C GLU A 38 -14.92 -0.93 -0.22
N LEU A 39 -14.93 0.32 0.24
CA LEU A 39 -14.70 1.46 -0.62
C LEU A 39 -13.32 1.40 -1.27
N ALA A 40 -12.29 1.00 -0.52
CA ALA A 40 -10.94 0.88 -1.03
C ALA A 40 -10.86 -0.16 -2.15
N VAL A 41 -11.53 -1.31 -1.96
CA VAL A 41 -11.57 -2.37 -2.96
C VAL A 41 -12.31 -1.91 -4.21
N MET A 42 -13.46 -1.28 -4.05
CA MET A 42 -14.24 -0.77 -5.19
C MET A 42 -13.49 0.28 -5.98
N ASN A 43 -12.78 1.17 -5.32
CA ASN A 43 -11.95 2.18 -5.98
C ASN A 43 -10.77 1.54 -6.72
N SER A 44 -10.14 0.51 -6.13
CA SER A 44 -9.09 -0.23 -6.79
C SER A 44 -9.58 -0.89 -8.08
N LEU A 45 -10.75 -1.53 -8.04
CA LEU A 45 -11.35 -2.16 -9.21
C LEU A 45 -11.67 -1.14 -10.31
N ARG A 46 -12.14 0.06 -9.94
CA ARG A 46 -12.37 1.14 -10.90
C ARG A 46 -11.06 1.56 -11.58
N ARG A 47 -9.98 1.65 -10.83
CA ARG A 47 -8.67 1.96 -11.39
C ARG A 47 -8.20 0.86 -12.32
N CYS A 48 -8.42 -0.40 -11.95
CA CYS A 48 -8.06 -1.53 -12.81
C CYS A 48 -8.75 -1.43 -14.17
N ARG A 49 -10.03 -1.05 -14.21
CA ARG A 49 -10.76 -0.91 -15.49
C ARG A 49 -10.11 0.10 -16.42
N ARG A 50 -9.45 1.12 -15.87
CA ARG A 50 -8.83 2.20 -16.64
C ARG A 50 -7.38 1.93 -16.99
N GLU A 51 -6.66 1.20 -16.14
CA GLU A 51 -5.21 1.09 -16.20
C GLU A 51 -4.72 -0.27 -16.67
N VAL A 52 -5.47 -1.33 -16.37
CA VAL A 52 -5.03 -2.71 -16.66
C VAL A 52 -5.53 -3.12 -18.04
N LYS A 53 -4.65 -3.78 -18.80
CA LYS A 53 -4.96 -4.27 -20.14
C LYS A 53 -4.70 -5.75 -20.23
N GLY A 54 -5.61 -6.46 -20.88
CA GLY A 54 -5.44 -7.84 -21.27
C GLY A 54 -5.78 -8.85 -20.21
N LYS A 55 -5.33 -8.68 -18.97
CA LYS A 55 -5.56 -9.66 -17.93
C LYS A 55 -5.62 -9.00 -16.56
N LEU A 56 -6.69 -9.29 -15.83
CA LEU A 56 -6.84 -8.85 -14.44
C LEU A 56 -6.20 -9.88 -13.51
N THR A 57 -5.27 -9.43 -12.65
CA THR A 57 -4.65 -10.29 -11.65
C THR A 57 -4.91 -9.74 -10.25
N MET A 58 -4.73 -10.59 -9.25
CA MET A 58 -4.83 -10.18 -7.86
C MET A 58 -3.84 -9.07 -7.53
N ALA A 59 -2.62 -9.15 -8.07
CA ALA A 59 -1.61 -8.13 -7.90
C ALA A 59 -2.06 -6.77 -8.41
N ASP A 60 -2.78 -6.72 -9.53
CA ASP A 60 -3.32 -5.47 -10.07
C ASP A 60 -4.26 -4.79 -9.09
N ILE A 61 -5.10 -5.57 -8.43
CA ILE A 61 -6.05 -5.05 -7.44
C ILE A 61 -5.33 -4.59 -6.18
N LEU A 62 -4.42 -5.41 -5.66
CA LEU A 62 -3.71 -5.13 -4.41
C LEU A 62 -2.80 -3.91 -4.49
N THR A 63 -2.13 -3.71 -5.62
CA THR A 63 -1.23 -2.56 -5.79
C THR A 63 -1.98 -1.23 -5.89
N ARG A 64 -3.27 -1.27 -6.20
CA ARG A 64 -4.13 -0.08 -6.34
C ARG A 64 -5.02 0.17 -5.15
N LEU A 65 -4.94 -0.66 -4.11
CA LEU A 65 -5.73 -0.46 -2.90
C LEU A 65 -5.25 0.77 -2.14
N ASP A 66 -6.18 1.65 -1.80
CA ASP A 66 -5.94 2.68 -0.82
C ASP A 66 -6.26 2.07 0.55
N ASP A 67 -5.28 1.46 1.14
CA ASP A 67 -5.40 0.74 2.39
C ASP A 67 -5.01 1.58 3.61
N GLY A 68 -4.90 2.90 3.44
CA GLY A 68 -4.49 3.81 4.49
C GLY A 68 -3.00 4.04 4.56
N ARG A 69 -2.21 3.40 3.69
CA ARG A 69 -0.78 3.67 3.61
C ARG A 69 -0.53 4.90 2.75
N PRO A 70 0.28 5.86 3.24
CA PRO A 70 0.62 7.02 2.42
C PRO A 70 1.56 6.63 1.28
N GLY A 71 1.57 7.43 0.22
CA GLY A 71 2.58 7.30 -0.83
C GLY A 71 3.96 7.65 -0.30
N ALA A 72 5.02 7.26 -1.03
CA ALA A 72 6.40 7.43 -0.54
C ALA A 72 6.77 8.89 -0.26
N GLU A 73 6.34 9.82 -1.10
CA GLU A 73 6.63 11.25 -0.89
C GLU A 73 5.89 11.80 0.32
N GLU A 74 4.64 11.44 0.48
CA GLU A 74 3.84 11.83 1.64
C GLU A 74 4.45 11.22 2.90
N ALA A 75 4.83 9.96 2.87
CA ALA A 75 5.44 9.26 4.00
C ALA A 75 6.73 9.95 4.43
N TRP A 76 7.57 10.34 3.47
CA TRP A 76 8.79 11.09 3.76
C TRP A 76 8.48 12.41 4.47
N GLY A 77 7.44 13.12 4.01
CA GLY A 77 7.02 14.39 4.61
C GLY A 77 6.42 14.26 6.00
N LEU A 78 5.79 13.11 6.29
CA LEU A 78 5.18 12.85 7.60
C LEU A 78 6.20 12.51 8.68
N PHE A 79 7.37 12.02 8.30
CA PHE A 79 8.38 11.63 9.27
C PHE A 79 9.03 12.87 9.86
N PRO A 80 9.16 12.96 11.20
CA PRO A 80 9.78 14.13 11.82
C PRO A 80 11.25 14.24 11.43
N LYS A 81 11.66 15.44 11.05
CA LYS A 81 13.04 15.73 10.63
C LYS A 81 13.89 16.24 11.79
N ASP A 82 13.28 16.50 12.92
CA ASP A 82 13.98 16.94 14.13
C ASP A 82 13.66 16.00 15.30
N GLU A 83 14.47 16.07 16.33
CA GLU A 83 14.37 15.19 17.50
C GLU A 83 13.20 15.56 18.42
N ALA A 84 12.66 16.75 18.29
CA ALA A 84 11.57 17.23 19.13
C ALA A 84 10.20 16.85 18.60
N GLY A 85 10.13 16.46 17.33
CA GLY A 85 8.87 16.16 16.67
C GLY A 85 8.30 14.80 17.07
N SER A 86 6.99 14.72 17.21
CA SER A 86 6.28 13.46 17.28
C SER A 86 5.37 13.35 16.05
N ALA A 87 5.14 12.13 15.58
CA ALA A 87 4.31 11.92 14.42
C ALA A 87 3.70 10.53 14.47
N ALA A 88 2.55 10.38 13.81
CA ALA A 88 2.01 9.07 13.52
C ALA A 88 2.73 8.54 12.27
N VAL A 89 3.31 7.37 12.38
CA VAL A 89 4.04 6.72 11.28
C VAL A 89 3.64 5.27 11.17
N THR A 90 3.76 4.72 9.97
CA THR A 90 3.50 3.29 9.77
C THR A 90 4.77 2.48 10.07
N THR A 91 4.59 1.18 10.24
CA THR A 91 5.72 0.27 10.42
C THR A 91 6.67 0.34 9.22
N GLU A 92 6.13 0.41 8.01
CA GLU A 92 6.93 0.52 6.80
C GLU A 92 7.77 1.79 6.77
N MET A 93 7.19 2.90 7.25
CA MET A 93 7.91 4.18 7.32
C MET A 93 9.10 4.08 8.28
N GLN A 94 8.93 3.43 9.41
CA GLN A 94 10.01 3.25 10.39
C GLN A 94 11.14 2.40 9.82
N LEU A 95 10.81 1.30 9.15
CA LEU A 95 11.81 0.43 8.52
C LEU A 95 12.54 1.15 7.40
N ALA A 96 11.82 1.90 6.59
CA ALA A 96 12.43 2.67 5.49
C ALA A 96 13.34 3.78 6.02
N MET A 97 12.95 4.44 7.12
CA MET A 97 13.78 5.47 7.73
C MET A 97 15.07 4.90 8.31
N SER A 98 15.04 3.66 8.81
CA SER A 98 16.23 2.98 9.28
C SER A 98 17.30 2.84 8.17
N ALA A 99 16.86 2.64 6.94
CA ALA A 99 17.78 2.57 5.79
C ALA A 99 18.30 3.95 5.38
N ALA A 100 17.49 5.00 5.54
CA ALA A 100 17.82 6.35 5.13
C ALA A 100 18.66 7.11 6.16
N TRP A 101 18.48 6.79 7.43
CA TRP A 101 19.06 7.56 8.55
C TRP A 101 20.57 7.73 8.48
N PRO A 102 21.37 6.68 8.21
CA PRO A 102 22.83 6.87 8.10
C PRO A 102 23.23 7.88 7.05
N LEU A 103 22.52 7.93 5.92
CA LEU A 103 22.79 8.87 4.86
C LEU A 103 22.45 10.31 5.28
N ILE A 104 21.33 10.46 5.99
CA ILE A 104 20.90 11.75 6.52
C ILE A 104 21.92 12.27 7.53
N GLN A 105 22.42 11.41 8.41
CA GLN A 105 23.44 11.77 9.41
C GLN A 105 24.75 12.19 8.77
N ASP A 106 25.09 11.61 7.61
CA ASP A 106 26.27 12.01 6.85
C ASP A 106 26.06 13.30 6.06
N GLY A 107 24.89 13.93 6.17
CA GLY A 107 24.58 15.17 5.51
C GLY A 107 24.03 15.03 4.09
N ASP A 108 23.81 13.82 3.61
CA ASP A 108 23.27 13.58 2.28
C ASP A 108 21.78 13.29 2.33
N ARG A 109 20.99 14.37 2.38
CA ARG A 109 19.53 14.26 2.46
C ARG A 109 18.92 13.75 1.15
N ILE A 110 19.54 14.03 0.03
CA ILE A 110 19.04 13.57 -1.27
C ILE A 110 19.16 12.05 -1.35
N ALA A 111 20.33 11.52 -1.02
CA ALA A 111 20.53 10.06 -0.98
C ALA A 111 19.64 9.41 0.07
N GLY A 112 19.47 10.05 1.23
CA GLY A 112 18.58 9.55 2.29
C GLY A 112 17.15 9.46 1.83
N ARG A 113 16.64 10.49 1.15
CA ARG A 113 15.27 10.49 0.61
C ARG A 113 15.08 9.39 -0.43
N MET A 114 16.05 9.22 -1.33
CA MET A 114 15.98 8.16 -2.35
C MET A 114 16.00 6.77 -1.71
N ALA A 115 16.86 6.56 -0.72
CA ALA A 115 16.92 5.30 0.00
C ALA A 115 15.62 5.01 0.74
N PHE A 116 15.03 6.03 1.35
CA PHE A 116 13.73 5.92 2.01
C PHE A 116 12.65 5.48 1.03
N ARG A 117 12.52 6.18 -0.09
CA ARG A 117 11.49 5.90 -1.09
C ARG A 117 11.60 4.48 -1.63
N GLU A 118 12.80 4.09 -2.01
CA GLU A 118 13.06 2.77 -2.56
C GLU A 118 12.70 1.66 -1.57
N LYS A 119 13.17 1.81 -0.33
CA LYS A 119 12.89 0.84 0.72
C LYS A 119 11.41 0.81 1.09
N TYR A 120 10.80 1.98 1.23
CA TYR A 120 9.39 2.11 1.58
C TYR A 120 8.49 1.45 0.53
N ASP A 121 8.70 1.76 -0.74
CA ASP A 121 7.91 1.19 -1.82
C ASP A 121 8.04 -0.33 -1.87
N ALA A 122 9.24 -0.86 -1.66
CA ALA A 122 9.47 -2.30 -1.64
C ALA A 122 8.75 -2.99 -0.48
N ILE A 123 8.83 -2.41 0.71
CA ILE A 123 8.16 -2.98 1.90
C ILE A 123 6.64 -2.92 1.76
N VAL A 124 6.11 -1.79 1.29
CA VAL A 124 4.67 -1.64 1.10
C VAL A 124 4.14 -2.64 0.07
N ALA A 125 4.84 -2.78 -1.06
CA ALA A 125 4.44 -3.74 -2.09
C ALA A 125 4.41 -5.16 -1.54
N ARG A 126 5.42 -5.53 -0.76
CA ARG A 126 5.49 -6.86 -0.14
C ARG A 126 4.37 -7.07 0.87
N ASN A 127 4.14 -6.09 1.74
CA ASN A 127 3.11 -6.20 2.77
C ASN A 127 1.71 -6.25 2.16
N ARG A 128 1.47 -5.50 1.09
CA ARG A 128 0.21 -5.59 0.35
C ARG A 128 0.03 -6.96 -0.29
N ALA A 129 1.08 -7.50 -0.90
CA ALA A 129 1.02 -8.83 -1.50
C ALA A 129 0.75 -9.92 -0.45
N ASP A 130 1.29 -9.75 0.75
CA ASP A 130 1.12 -10.68 1.86
C ASP A 130 -0.19 -10.45 2.66
N GLY A 131 -0.99 -9.45 2.27
CA GLY A 131 -2.24 -9.15 2.95
C GLY A 131 -2.07 -8.56 4.34
N ILE A 132 -0.93 -7.94 4.63
CA ILE A 132 -0.66 -7.35 5.94
C ILE A 132 -1.32 -5.96 6.02
N PRO A 133 -2.22 -5.74 6.99
CA PRO A 133 -2.88 -4.44 7.13
C PRO A 133 -1.92 -3.36 7.60
N VAL A 134 -2.26 -2.10 7.29
CA VAL A 134 -1.50 -0.95 7.77
C VAL A 134 -1.57 -0.85 9.29
N LYS A 135 -0.44 -0.50 9.89
CA LYS A 135 -0.36 -0.28 11.34
C LYS A 135 0.30 1.07 11.59
N TRP A 136 -0.45 1.96 12.22
CA TRP A 136 0.03 3.28 12.61
C TRP A 136 0.51 3.27 14.06
N GLU A 137 1.64 3.91 14.31
CA GLU A 137 2.20 4.05 15.65
C GLU A 137 2.62 5.51 15.84
N VAL A 138 2.53 6.00 17.06
CA VAL A 138 3.02 7.34 17.39
C VAL A 138 4.47 7.23 17.85
N THR A 139 5.35 7.96 17.16
CA THR A 139 6.74 8.08 17.59
C THR A 139 6.89 9.34 18.43
N LEU A 140 7.62 9.23 19.53
CA LEU A 140 7.99 10.38 20.35
C LEU A 140 9.41 10.78 19.98
N GLY A 141 9.57 12.00 19.48
CA GLY A 141 10.86 12.45 18.96
C GLY A 141 11.98 12.46 19.99
N THR A 142 11.62 12.52 21.27
CA THR A 142 12.62 12.54 22.36
C THR A 142 13.08 11.16 22.80
N ASP A 143 12.51 10.10 22.25
CA ASP A 143 12.80 8.73 22.67
C ASP A 143 13.93 8.07 21.88
N HIS A 144 14.66 8.83 21.12
CA HIS A 144 15.81 8.35 20.38
C HIS A 144 17.07 8.45 21.24
N GLY A 145 16.98 7.85 22.37
CA GLY A 145 18.09 7.86 23.31
C GLY A 145 19.23 7.00 22.85
#